data_80ea475b304559afd0a6275d0bce8a0f
#
_entry.id   80ea475b304559afd0a6275d0bce8a0f
#
_cell.length_a   1.000
_cell.length_b   1.000
_cell.length_c   1.000
_cell.angle_alpha   90.00
_cell.angle_beta   90.00
_cell.angle_gamma   90.00
#
_symmetry.space_group_name_H-M   'P 1'
#
loop_
_entity.id
_entity.type
_entity.pdbx_description
1 polymer ?
#
loop_
_entity_poly.entity_id
_entity_poly.type
_entity_poly.pdbx_seq_one_letter_code
_entity_poly.pdbx_strand_id
1 'polypeptide(L)'
;MTTKKELIPAQATHPGVLIKDEIDATPNLNQKILAKQLDVKPSFLNEIIKGKRPITPDIAVSLEAALGISAEYWIRFQSQYEIDLARRKERNIEKVENIEKWKRIKEIVPIKYLNKHNYLSETLVEDIDKVLKIYNVAEIDEINDEFSCFEEAQAAYYRKSDKSKIDNKNMFAWCAVAQYEASLLQVDSFCFDAIDALIVELNHLFYENVDTLQKAKSILNKYGVKFLLIEKLEKTPIDGFTFWSGNNPAIALTLRHRRIDNFAFTLMSEVGHIDLHLRKDKEQQFISFTQKKSATQYEKEANDYAQDKLIPADR
;
A
#
# COMPACT_ATOMS: atom_id res chain seq x y z
N MET A 1 6.00 -14.34 -13.93
CA MET A 1 5.20 -14.93 -15.02
C MET A 1 4.40 -13.80 -15.65
N THR A 2 4.82 -13.32 -16.80
CA THR A 2 4.11 -12.29 -17.56
C THR A 2 2.80 -12.89 -18.06
N THR A 3 1.69 -12.51 -17.48
CA THR A 3 0.36 -12.82 -18.01
C THR A 3 0.27 -12.20 -19.40
N LYS A 4 0.21 -13.06 -20.46
CA LYS A 4 -0.12 -12.62 -21.80
C LYS A 4 -1.41 -11.79 -21.70
N LYS A 5 -1.33 -10.49 -21.97
CA LYS A 5 -2.49 -9.64 -22.16
C LYS A 5 -3.25 -10.23 -23.35
N GLU A 6 -4.26 -11.08 -23.09
CA GLU A 6 -5.13 -11.57 -24.14
C GLU A 6 -5.79 -10.36 -24.80
N LEU A 7 -5.61 -10.24 -26.12
CA LEU A 7 -6.24 -9.18 -26.91
C LEU A 7 -7.75 -9.30 -26.76
N ILE A 8 -8.38 -8.31 -26.15
CA ILE A 8 -9.83 -8.23 -26.07
C ILE A 8 -10.32 -7.88 -27.50
N PRO A 9 -11.16 -8.71 -28.12
CA PRO A 9 -11.68 -8.41 -29.45
C PRO A 9 -12.41 -7.07 -29.47
N ALA A 10 -12.19 -6.29 -30.53
CA ALA A 10 -12.89 -5.00 -30.71
C ALA A 10 -14.42 -5.16 -30.73
N GLN A 11 -14.90 -6.34 -31.13
CA GLN A 11 -16.32 -6.70 -31.09
C GLN A 11 -16.46 -8.16 -30.65
N ALA A 12 -17.33 -8.39 -29.64
CA ALA A 12 -17.71 -9.74 -29.24
C ALA A 12 -18.67 -10.33 -30.28
N THR A 13 -18.36 -11.51 -30.79
CA THR A 13 -19.18 -12.17 -31.81
C THR A 13 -20.10 -13.21 -31.15
N HIS A 14 -21.42 -13.03 -31.31
CA HIS A 14 -22.40 -13.97 -30.79
C HIS A 14 -22.43 -15.26 -31.64
N PRO A 15 -22.53 -16.45 -31.04
CA PRO A 15 -22.54 -17.73 -31.80
C PRO A 15 -23.73 -17.86 -32.76
N GLY A 16 -24.77 -17.05 -32.61
CA GLY A 16 -25.85 -16.94 -33.63
C GLY A 16 -25.39 -16.58 -35.02
N VAL A 17 -24.22 -15.91 -35.17
CA VAL A 17 -23.61 -15.63 -36.50
C VAL A 17 -23.22 -16.94 -37.18
N LEU A 18 -22.58 -17.88 -36.44
CA LEU A 18 -22.22 -19.17 -36.97
C LEU A 18 -23.45 -19.99 -37.40
N ILE A 19 -24.55 -19.96 -36.63
CA ILE A 19 -25.81 -20.61 -37.06
C ILE A 19 -26.29 -20.05 -38.41
N LYS A 20 -26.18 -18.74 -38.60
CA LYS A 20 -26.54 -18.12 -39.88
C LYS A 20 -25.62 -18.57 -41.00
N ASP A 21 -24.31 -18.59 -40.75
CA ASP A 21 -23.32 -19.01 -41.74
C ASP A 21 -23.56 -20.49 -42.17
N GLU A 22 -23.87 -21.37 -41.20
CA GLU A 22 -24.21 -22.79 -41.49
C GLU A 22 -25.50 -22.93 -42.30
N ILE A 23 -26.52 -22.10 -41.99
CA ILE A 23 -27.76 -22.06 -42.81
C ILE A 23 -27.45 -21.64 -44.23
N ASP A 24 -26.62 -20.60 -44.41
CA ASP A 24 -26.28 -20.05 -45.72
C ASP A 24 -25.36 -21.00 -46.50
N ALA A 25 -24.53 -21.79 -45.85
CA ALA A 25 -23.61 -22.76 -46.45
C ALA A 25 -24.25 -24.11 -46.80
N THR A 26 -25.36 -24.49 -46.15
CA THR A 26 -25.97 -25.81 -46.34
C THR A 26 -27.09 -25.79 -47.39
N PRO A 27 -26.95 -26.52 -48.50
CA PRO A 27 -27.97 -26.59 -49.56
C PRO A 27 -29.33 -27.02 -49.00
N ASN A 28 -30.41 -26.36 -49.40
CA ASN A 28 -31.77 -26.62 -48.97
C ASN A 28 -32.07 -26.44 -47.46
N LEU A 29 -31.16 -25.87 -46.69
CA LEU A 29 -31.41 -25.49 -45.32
C LEU A 29 -31.84 -24.01 -45.26
N ASN A 30 -32.85 -23.76 -44.49
CA ASN A 30 -33.28 -22.37 -44.15
C ASN A 30 -33.70 -22.28 -42.70
N GLN A 31 -33.88 -21.07 -42.19
CA GLN A 31 -34.20 -20.86 -40.76
C GLN A 31 -35.50 -21.58 -40.32
N LYS A 32 -36.50 -21.72 -41.20
CA LYS A 32 -37.75 -22.41 -40.85
C LYS A 32 -37.55 -23.93 -40.74
N ILE A 33 -36.72 -24.50 -41.65
CA ILE A 33 -36.41 -25.91 -41.64
C ILE A 33 -35.56 -26.25 -40.41
N LEU A 34 -34.53 -25.46 -40.13
CA LEU A 34 -33.68 -25.65 -38.92
C LEU A 34 -34.51 -25.51 -37.65
N ALA A 35 -35.37 -24.51 -37.52
CA ALA A 35 -36.24 -24.34 -36.38
C ALA A 35 -37.14 -25.57 -36.12
N LYS A 36 -37.68 -26.17 -37.21
CA LYS A 36 -38.44 -27.40 -37.13
C LYS A 36 -37.57 -28.59 -36.67
N GLN A 37 -36.34 -28.72 -37.15
CA GLN A 37 -35.39 -29.78 -36.74
C GLN A 37 -35.03 -29.66 -35.24
N LEU A 38 -34.90 -28.44 -34.77
CA LEU A 38 -34.58 -28.16 -33.35
C LEU A 38 -35.81 -28.23 -32.43
N ASP A 39 -37.00 -28.49 -32.96
CA ASP A 39 -38.30 -28.45 -32.26
C ASP A 39 -38.55 -27.10 -31.50
N VAL A 40 -38.21 -25.99 -32.18
CA VAL A 40 -38.42 -24.66 -31.63
C VAL A 40 -39.22 -23.76 -32.57
N LYS A 41 -39.84 -22.71 -32.03
CA LYS A 41 -40.49 -21.70 -32.87
C LYS A 41 -39.46 -20.94 -33.73
N PRO A 42 -39.79 -20.64 -34.99
CA PRO A 42 -38.88 -19.84 -35.86
C PRO A 42 -38.50 -18.50 -35.26
N SER A 43 -39.38 -17.86 -34.47
CA SER A 43 -39.09 -16.61 -33.75
C SER A 43 -38.01 -16.80 -32.69
N PHE A 44 -38.00 -17.95 -31.97
CA PHE A 44 -37.00 -18.27 -30.99
C PHE A 44 -35.62 -18.44 -31.62
N LEU A 45 -35.52 -19.20 -32.74
CA LEU A 45 -34.25 -19.35 -33.43
C LEU A 45 -33.74 -18.02 -34.01
N ASN A 46 -34.67 -17.17 -34.50
CA ASN A 46 -34.30 -15.84 -34.96
C ASN A 46 -33.73 -14.92 -33.88
N GLU A 47 -34.23 -15.07 -32.63
CA GLU A 47 -33.66 -14.35 -31.48
C GLU A 47 -32.23 -14.80 -31.15
N ILE A 48 -31.95 -16.10 -31.28
CA ILE A 48 -30.59 -16.62 -31.10
C ILE A 48 -29.67 -16.12 -32.23
N ILE A 49 -30.10 -16.21 -33.49
CA ILE A 49 -29.32 -15.74 -34.67
C ILE A 49 -29.00 -14.23 -34.52
N LYS A 50 -29.95 -13.44 -34.00
CA LYS A 50 -29.75 -12.00 -33.80
C LYS A 50 -29.01 -11.65 -32.50
N GLY A 51 -28.52 -12.64 -31.74
CA GLY A 51 -27.80 -12.42 -30.50
C GLY A 51 -28.66 -11.90 -29.34
N LYS A 52 -29.98 -11.99 -29.44
CA LYS A 52 -30.92 -11.57 -28.38
C LYS A 52 -31.17 -12.64 -27.32
N ARG A 53 -30.79 -13.86 -27.61
CA ARG A 53 -30.96 -15.03 -26.74
C ARG A 53 -29.72 -15.91 -26.79
N PRO A 54 -29.24 -16.43 -25.64
CA PRO A 54 -28.09 -17.32 -25.60
C PRO A 54 -28.40 -18.72 -26.16
N ILE A 55 -27.37 -19.44 -26.57
CA ILE A 55 -27.44 -20.88 -26.83
C ILE A 55 -27.34 -21.60 -25.48
N THR A 56 -28.43 -22.29 -25.09
CA THR A 56 -28.46 -23.13 -23.90
C THR A 56 -27.90 -24.53 -24.20
N PRO A 57 -27.52 -25.34 -23.17
CA PRO A 57 -27.09 -26.73 -23.38
C PRO A 57 -28.07 -27.57 -24.18
N ASP A 58 -29.39 -27.43 -23.93
CA ASP A 58 -30.43 -28.16 -24.69
C ASP A 58 -30.45 -27.80 -26.18
N ILE A 59 -30.30 -26.51 -26.47
CA ILE A 59 -30.22 -26.03 -27.86
C ILE A 59 -28.90 -26.47 -28.51
N ALA A 60 -27.81 -26.50 -27.77
CA ALA A 60 -26.51 -26.94 -28.26
C ALA A 60 -26.54 -28.42 -28.69
N VAL A 61 -27.15 -29.30 -27.89
CA VAL A 61 -27.36 -30.72 -28.23
C VAL A 61 -28.24 -30.88 -29.48
N SER A 62 -29.31 -30.09 -29.59
CA SER A 62 -30.18 -30.10 -30.78
C SER A 62 -29.44 -29.60 -32.04
N LEU A 63 -28.59 -28.54 -31.90
CA LEU A 63 -27.76 -28.03 -32.96
C LEU A 63 -26.69 -29.06 -33.41
N GLU A 64 -26.12 -29.81 -32.47
CA GLU A 64 -25.20 -30.89 -32.79
C GLU A 64 -25.88 -31.95 -33.69
N ALA A 65 -27.09 -32.40 -33.30
CA ALA A 65 -27.85 -33.37 -34.06
C ALA A 65 -28.26 -32.84 -35.45
N ALA A 66 -28.54 -31.54 -35.55
CA ALA A 66 -29.02 -30.93 -36.81
C ALA A 66 -27.89 -30.50 -37.76
N LEU A 67 -26.78 -30.00 -37.23
CA LEU A 67 -25.68 -29.38 -38.00
C LEU A 67 -24.37 -30.17 -37.97
N GLY A 68 -24.24 -31.17 -37.07
CA GLY A 68 -23.03 -31.97 -36.92
C GLY A 68 -21.86 -31.26 -36.21
N ILE A 69 -22.08 -30.08 -35.64
CA ILE A 69 -21.11 -29.35 -34.83
C ILE A 69 -21.35 -29.65 -33.37
N SER A 70 -20.31 -30.11 -32.64
CA SER A 70 -20.47 -30.61 -31.25
C SER A 70 -21.13 -29.61 -30.32
N ALA A 71 -21.94 -30.10 -29.37
CA ALA A 71 -22.61 -29.29 -28.38
C ALA A 71 -21.61 -28.51 -27.52
N GLU A 72 -20.46 -29.11 -27.19
CA GLU A 72 -19.37 -28.45 -26.45
C GLU A 72 -18.82 -27.26 -27.21
N TYR A 73 -18.72 -27.32 -28.52
CA TYR A 73 -18.25 -26.18 -29.35
C TYR A 73 -19.23 -25.01 -29.25
N TRP A 74 -20.54 -25.26 -29.34
CA TRP A 74 -21.56 -24.23 -29.23
C TRP A 74 -21.53 -23.54 -27.83
N ILE A 75 -21.45 -24.32 -26.77
CA ILE A 75 -21.39 -23.81 -25.40
C ILE A 75 -20.09 -23.04 -25.15
N ARG A 76 -18.95 -23.56 -25.63
CA ARG A 76 -17.67 -22.86 -25.52
C ARG A 76 -17.70 -21.51 -26.24
N PHE A 77 -18.32 -21.45 -27.43
CA PHE A 77 -18.44 -20.19 -28.18
C PHE A 77 -19.37 -19.20 -27.47
N GLN A 78 -20.51 -19.67 -26.92
CA GLN A 78 -21.42 -18.86 -26.12
C GLN A 78 -20.70 -18.29 -24.89
N SER A 79 -19.98 -19.12 -24.15
CA SER A 79 -19.22 -18.71 -22.97
C SER A 79 -18.13 -17.68 -23.31
N GLN A 80 -17.42 -17.88 -24.43
CA GLN A 80 -16.42 -16.92 -24.88
C GLN A 80 -17.04 -15.56 -25.20
N TYR A 81 -18.17 -15.55 -25.89
CA TYR A 81 -18.93 -14.32 -26.18
C TYR A 81 -19.32 -13.58 -24.90
N GLU A 82 -19.83 -14.30 -23.90
CA GLU A 82 -20.24 -13.71 -22.60
C GLU A 82 -19.02 -13.16 -21.82
N ILE A 83 -17.89 -13.87 -21.86
CA ILE A 83 -16.63 -13.40 -21.27
C ILE A 83 -16.15 -12.12 -21.96
N ASP A 84 -16.19 -12.07 -23.28
CA ASP A 84 -15.75 -10.90 -24.05
C ASP A 84 -16.65 -9.67 -23.79
N LEU A 85 -17.96 -9.90 -23.67
CA LEU A 85 -18.88 -8.84 -23.24
C LEU A 85 -18.60 -8.37 -21.80
N ALA A 86 -18.32 -9.31 -20.90
CA ALA A 86 -18.01 -8.97 -19.51
C ALA A 86 -16.70 -8.18 -19.38
N ARG A 87 -15.67 -8.55 -20.15
CA ARG A 87 -14.38 -7.85 -20.21
C ARG A 87 -14.48 -6.42 -20.72
N ARG A 88 -15.51 -6.12 -21.53
CA ARG A 88 -15.73 -4.78 -22.10
C ARG A 88 -16.56 -3.86 -21.22
N LYS A 89 -17.18 -4.36 -20.15
CA LYS A 89 -17.89 -3.52 -19.20
C LYS A 89 -16.89 -2.67 -18.41
N GLU A 90 -17.06 -1.36 -18.44
CA GLU A 90 -16.19 -0.38 -17.78
C GLU A 90 -15.91 -0.74 -16.32
N ARG A 91 -16.94 -1.07 -15.54
CA ARG A 91 -16.77 -1.49 -14.14
C ARG A 91 -15.92 -2.74 -13.94
N ASN A 92 -15.87 -3.66 -14.92
CA ASN A 92 -15.05 -4.88 -14.83
C ASN A 92 -13.60 -4.57 -15.21
N ILE A 93 -13.39 -3.64 -16.15
CA ILE A 93 -12.04 -3.13 -16.49
C ILE A 93 -11.44 -2.50 -15.26
N GLU A 94 -12.12 -1.55 -14.64
CA GLU A 94 -11.69 -0.88 -13.42
C GLU A 94 -11.41 -1.88 -12.27
N LYS A 95 -12.32 -2.84 -12.08
CA LYS A 95 -12.13 -3.89 -11.06
C LYS A 95 -10.87 -4.73 -11.30
N VAL A 96 -10.59 -5.11 -12.54
CA VAL A 96 -9.40 -5.88 -12.88
C VAL A 96 -8.15 -5.05 -12.66
N GLU A 97 -8.14 -3.78 -13.07
CA GLU A 97 -7.04 -2.86 -12.83
C GLU A 97 -6.74 -2.69 -11.34
N ASN A 98 -7.77 -2.52 -10.51
CA ASN A 98 -7.60 -2.42 -9.05
C ASN A 98 -7.06 -3.72 -8.43
N ILE A 99 -7.46 -4.89 -8.94
CA ILE A 99 -6.89 -6.18 -8.51
C ILE A 99 -5.40 -6.27 -8.88
N GLU A 100 -5.01 -5.83 -10.08
CA GLU A 100 -3.61 -5.80 -10.51
C GLU A 100 -2.79 -4.80 -9.68
N LYS A 101 -3.32 -3.60 -9.45
CA LYS A 101 -2.73 -2.60 -8.55
C LYS A 101 -2.47 -3.19 -7.16
N TRP A 102 -3.46 -3.85 -6.59
CA TRP A 102 -3.35 -4.46 -5.26
C TRP A 102 -2.32 -5.60 -5.19
N LYS A 103 -2.18 -6.38 -6.26
CA LYS A 103 -1.12 -7.40 -6.33
C LYS A 103 0.27 -6.76 -6.21
N ARG A 104 0.51 -5.65 -6.91
CA ARG A 104 1.78 -4.92 -6.87
C ARG A 104 2.04 -4.30 -5.49
N ILE A 105 1.03 -3.69 -4.89
CA ILE A 105 1.10 -3.15 -3.53
C ILE A 105 1.57 -4.23 -2.55
N LYS A 106 1.01 -5.43 -2.58
CA LYS A 106 1.36 -6.53 -1.67
C LYS A 106 2.80 -7.04 -1.78
N GLU A 107 3.50 -6.70 -2.83
CA GLU A 107 4.91 -7.07 -3.00
C GLU A 107 5.85 -6.24 -2.13
N ILE A 108 5.47 -5.00 -1.77
CA ILE A 108 6.30 -4.06 -1.01
C ILE A 108 5.68 -3.73 0.34
N VAL A 109 4.37 -3.53 0.37
CA VAL A 109 3.64 -3.03 1.54
C VAL A 109 3.30 -4.16 2.49
N PRO A 110 3.61 -4.05 3.80
CA PRO A 110 3.28 -5.04 4.81
C PRO A 110 1.78 -4.98 5.19
N ILE A 111 0.92 -5.51 4.33
CA ILE A 111 -0.54 -5.45 4.46
C ILE A 111 -1.04 -5.99 5.82
N LYS A 112 -0.40 -7.03 6.36
CA LYS A 112 -0.76 -7.59 7.67
C LYS A 112 -0.61 -6.57 8.79
N TYR A 113 0.43 -5.75 8.75
CA TYR A 113 0.65 -4.69 9.73
C TYR A 113 -0.41 -3.60 9.59
N LEU A 114 -0.68 -3.13 8.36
CA LEU A 114 -1.69 -2.11 8.11
C LEU A 114 -3.09 -2.56 8.55
N ASN A 115 -3.46 -3.82 8.28
CA ASN A 115 -4.72 -4.41 8.77
C ASN A 115 -4.78 -4.47 10.31
N LYS A 116 -3.70 -4.91 10.96
CA LYS A 116 -3.63 -5.01 12.43
C LYS A 116 -3.90 -3.67 13.09
N HIS A 117 -3.46 -2.58 12.48
CA HIS A 117 -3.60 -1.23 13.00
C HIS A 117 -4.80 -0.46 12.42
N ASN A 118 -5.73 -1.14 11.76
CA ASN A 118 -6.97 -0.58 11.19
C ASN A 118 -6.74 0.56 10.17
N TYR A 119 -5.63 0.51 9.44
CA TYR A 119 -5.40 1.44 8.33
C TYR A 119 -6.19 1.09 7.09
N LEU A 120 -6.54 -0.18 6.91
CA LEU A 120 -7.26 -0.68 5.74
C LEU A 120 -8.75 -0.89 6.06
N SER A 121 -9.57 -0.79 5.02
CA SER A 121 -11.03 -0.91 5.03
C SER A 121 -11.48 -2.29 4.51
N GLU A 122 -12.77 -2.40 4.17
CA GLU A 122 -13.34 -3.59 3.54
C GLU A 122 -13.35 -3.50 2.01
N THR A 123 -13.02 -2.35 1.42
CA THR A 123 -13.08 -2.14 -0.03
C THR A 123 -11.70 -1.94 -0.64
N LEU A 124 -11.46 -2.64 -1.75
CA LEU A 124 -10.16 -2.62 -2.43
C LEU A 124 -9.75 -1.23 -2.92
N VAL A 125 -10.72 -0.44 -3.36
CA VAL A 125 -10.49 0.93 -3.88
C VAL A 125 -10.00 1.84 -2.76
N GLU A 126 -10.72 1.84 -1.63
CA GLU A 126 -10.34 2.64 -0.46
C GLU A 126 -8.98 2.21 0.11
N ASP A 127 -8.68 0.90 0.09
CA ASP A 127 -7.40 0.37 0.55
C ASP A 127 -6.24 0.84 -0.33
N ILE A 128 -6.41 0.85 -1.65
CA ILE A 128 -5.41 1.38 -2.59
C ILE A 128 -5.18 2.86 -2.30
N ASP A 129 -6.23 3.67 -2.24
CA ASP A 129 -6.15 5.10 -1.95
C ASP A 129 -5.50 5.38 -0.60
N LYS A 130 -5.80 4.55 0.41
CA LYS A 130 -5.21 4.67 1.75
C LYS A 130 -3.72 4.38 1.73
N VAL A 131 -3.30 3.34 1.01
CA VAL A 131 -1.88 3.01 0.85
C VAL A 131 -1.14 4.14 0.14
N LEU A 132 -1.66 4.68 -0.96
CA LEU A 132 -1.06 5.80 -1.66
C LEU A 132 -0.89 7.03 -0.73
N LYS A 133 -1.89 7.31 0.10
CA LYS A 133 -1.82 8.38 1.12
C LYS A 133 -0.76 8.13 2.20
N ILE A 134 -0.64 6.87 2.69
CA ILE A 134 0.37 6.50 3.69
C ILE A 134 1.78 6.69 3.14
N TYR A 135 2.01 6.32 1.88
CA TYR A 135 3.31 6.47 1.23
C TYR A 135 3.52 7.86 0.60
N ASN A 136 2.52 8.73 0.67
CA ASN A 136 2.52 10.09 0.11
C ASN A 136 2.91 10.15 -1.37
N VAL A 137 2.35 9.23 -2.17
CA VAL A 137 2.59 9.11 -3.61
C VAL A 137 1.27 9.20 -4.38
N ALA A 138 1.34 9.61 -5.66
CA ALA A 138 0.18 9.66 -6.54
C ALA A 138 -0.09 8.32 -7.21
N GLU A 139 0.96 7.56 -7.53
CA GLU A 139 0.89 6.30 -8.27
C GLU A 139 1.69 5.19 -7.57
N ILE A 140 1.29 3.92 -7.83
CA ILE A 140 1.92 2.76 -7.18
C ILE A 140 3.39 2.60 -7.59
N ASP A 141 3.74 2.96 -8.81
CA ASP A 141 5.12 2.83 -9.30
C ASP A 141 6.08 3.70 -8.50
N GLU A 142 5.62 4.87 -8.03
CA GLU A 142 6.39 5.76 -7.18
C GLU A 142 6.78 5.10 -5.83
N ILE A 143 5.97 4.17 -5.30
CA ILE A 143 6.34 3.42 -4.09
C ILE A 143 7.62 2.60 -4.32
N ASN A 144 7.78 2.01 -5.52
CA ASN A 144 8.98 1.27 -5.87
C ASN A 144 10.21 2.18 -5.99
N ASP A 145 10.03 3.35 -6.58
CA ASP A 145 11.11 4.32 -6.78
C ASP A 145 11.57 4.87 -5.43
N GLU A 146 10.63 5.29 -4.58
CA GLU A 146 10.90 5.74 -3.21
C GLU A 146 11.56 4.64 -2.36
N PHE A 147 11.10 3.40 -2.47
CA PHE A 147 11.71 2.27 -1.79
C PHE A 147 13.14 2.03 -2.26
N SER A 148 13.42 2.13 -3.55
CA SER A 148 14.77 1.98 -4.10
C SER A 148 15.71 3.07 -3.58
N CYS A 149 15.27 4.33 -3.55
CA CYS A 149 16.02 5.43 -2.95
C CYS A 149 16.28 5.20 -1.45
N PHE A 150 15.26 4.71 -0.72
CA PHE A 150 15.40 4.36 0.69
C PHE A 150 16.45 3.24 0.91
N GLU A 151 16.41 2.17 0.10
CA GLU A 151 17.38 1.08 0.20
C GLU A 151 18.82 1.54 -0.08
N GLU A 152 19.02 2.39 -1.08
CA GLU A 152 20.33 2.97 -1.40
C GLU A 152 20.84 3.82 -0.24
N ALA A 153 20.02 4.68 0.34
CA ALA A 153 20.37 5.48 1.50
C ALA A 153 20.75 4.58 2.70
N GLN A 154 19.99 3.52 2.96
CA GLN A 154 20.25 2.58 4.06
C GLN A 154 21.45 1.68 3.81
N ALA A 155 21.82 1.39 2.56
CA ALA A 155 22.97 0.53 2.23
C ALA A 155 24.29 1.06 2.79
N ALA A 156 24.43 2.38 2.97
CA ALA A 156 25.59 3.02 3.55
C ALA A 156 25.73 2.75 5.06
N TYR A 157 24.64 2.43 5.76
CA TYR A 157 24.60 2.27 7.23
C TYR A 157 24.87 0.85 7.71
N TYR A 158 24.64 -0.19 6.87
CA TYR A 158 24.71 -1.58 7.30
C TYR A 158 25.91 -2.34 6.75
N ARG A 159 26.66 -3.06 7.65
CA ARG A 159 27.65 -4.05 7.22
C ARG A 159 26.94 -5.28 6.62
N LYS A 160 27.61 -5.98 5.70
CA LYS A 160 27.07 -7.18 5.02
C LYS A 160 26.50 -8.26 5.97
N SER A 161 27.07 -8.41 7.17
CA SER A 161 26.65 -9.39 8.18
C SER A 161 25.32 -9.08 8.86
N ASP A 162 24.89 -7.82 8.86
CA ASP A 162 23.66 -7.38 9.54
C ASP A 162 22.48 -7.32 8.58
N LYS A 163 22.74 -7.22 7.26
CA LYS A 163 21.69 -7.13 6.21
C LYS A 163 20.70 -8.31 6.23
N SER A 164 21.12 -9.51 6.62
CA SER A 164 20.24 -10.69 6.66
C SER A 164 19.19 -10.67 7.78
N LYS A 165 19.33 -9.76 8.75
CA LYS A 165 18.43 -9.65 9.92
C LYS A 165 17.44 -8.50 9.82
N ILE A 166 17.54 -7.66 8.80
CA ILE A 166 16.79 -6.43 8.64
C ILE A 166 15.85 -6.58 7.44
N ASP A 167 14.62 -6.13 7.62
CA ASP A 167 13.62 -6.06 6.56
C ASP A 167 13.42 -4.60 6.14
N ASN A 168 14.03 -4.22 5.02
CA ASN A 168 13.97 -2.85 4.51
C ASN A 168 12.55 -2.43 4.11
N LYS A 169 11.70 -3.37 3.65
CA LYS A 169 10.30 -3.07 3.32
C LYS A 169 9.53 -2.69 4.57
N ASN A 170 9.72 -3.44 5.65
CA ASN A 170 9.11 -3.12 6.93
C ASN A 170 9.64 -1.80 7.52
N MET A 171 10.93 -1.50 7.34
CA MET A 171 11.50 -0.22 7.78
C MET A 171 10.92 0.95 7.01
N PHE A 172 10.88 0.85 5.68
CA PHE A 172 10.29 1.86 4.81
C PHE A 172 8.81 2.10 5.15
N ALA A 173 8.05 1.01 5.31
CA ALA A 173 6.64 1.10 5.71
C ALA A 173 6.45 1.76 7.09
N TRP A 174 7.33 1.48 8.05
CA TRP A 174 7.28 2.10 9.37
C TRP A 174 7.51 3.62 9.29
N CYS A 175 8.50 4.05 8.51
CA CYS A 175 8.76 5.47 8.27
C CYS A 175 7.57 6.14 7.55
N ALA A 176 7.00 5.51 6.52
CA ALA A 176 5.83 6.02 5.81
C ALA A 176 4.61 6.19 6.73
N VAL A 177 4.35 5.19 7.60
CA VAL A 177 3.28 5.28 8.60
C VAL A 177 3.57 6.41 9.59
N ALA A 178 4.81 6.58 10.05
CA ALA A 178 5.19 7.68 10.95
C ALA A 178 4.93 9.05 10.31
N GLN A 179 5.32 9.23 9.06
CA GLN A 179 5.08 10.47 8.31
C GLN A 179 3.58 10.73 8.10
N TYR A 180 2.83 9.69 7.74
CA TYR A 180 1.39 9.79 7.58
C TYR A 180 0.69 10.19 8.87
N GLU A 181 0.96 9.51 9.99
CA GLU A 181 0.40 9.84 11.30
C GLU A 181 0.78 11.26 11.74
N ALA A 182 2.04 11.67 11.53
CA ALA A 182 2.48 13.03 11.83
C ALA A 182 1.73 14.08 11.00
N SER A 183 1.37 13.76 9.76
CA SER A 183 0.62 14.68 8.89
C SER A 183 -0.79 14.97 9.43
N LEU A 184 -1.37 14.05 10.19
CA LEU A 184 -2.70 14.17 10.78
C LEU A 184 -2.70 14.93 12.11
N LEU A 185 -1.52 15.05 12.77
CA LEU A 185 -1.43 15.70 14.07
C LEU A 185 -1.44 17.23 13.93
N GLN A 186 -2.27 17.85 14.78
CA GLN A 186 -2.28 19.30 15.02
C GLN A 186 -1.54 19.58 16.33
N VAL A 187 -0.54 20.45 16.31
CA VAL A 187 0.25 20.88 17.47
C VAL A 187 0.45 22.39 17.41
N ASP A 188 0.94 22.98 18.49
CA ASP A 188 1.26 24.40 18.54
C ASP A 188 2.38 24.77 17.55
N SER A 189 2.60 26.07 17.31
CA SER A 189 3.67 26.53 16.44
C SER A 189 5.03 26.22 17.03
N PHE A 190 5.93 25.65 16.22
CA PHE A 190 7.29 25.35 16.66
C PHE A 190 8.21 26.57 16.55
N CYS A 191 9.08 26.74 17.56
CA CYS A 191 10.14 27.74 17.55
C CYS A 191 11.45 27.12 18.06
N PHE A 192 12.54 27.27 17.30
CA PHE A 192 13.86 26.76 17.71
C PHE A 192 14.38 27.39 19.00
N ASP A 193 14.04 28.65 19.28
CA ASP A 193 14.51 29.33 20.49
C ASP A 193 13.83 28.84 21.77
N ALA A 194 12.76 28.07 21.65
CA ALA A 194 12.06 27.44 22.77
C ALA A 194 12.61 26.04 23.15
N ILE A 195 13.60 25.52 22.42
CA ILE A 195 14.12 24.16 22.65
C ILE A 195 14.76 24.03 24.04
N ASP A 196 15.50 25.00 24.52
CA ASP A 196 16.09 24.94 25.86
C ASP A 196 15.00 24.87 26.97
N ALA A 197 13.89 25.58 26.82
CA ALA A 197 12.76 25.49 27.73
C ALA A 197 12.07 24.12 27.63
N LEU A 198 11.90 23.55 26.44
CA LEU A 198 11.42 22.18 26.24
C LEU A 198 12.29 21.17 26.98
N ILE A 199 13.63 21.27 26.86
CA ILE A 199 14.58 20.36 27.52
C ILE A 199 14.43 20.43 29.06
N VAL A 200 14.27 21.62 29.64
CA VAL A 200 14.09 21.81 31.06
C VAL A 200 12.80 21.09 31.54
N GLU A 201 11.69 21.27 30.83
CA GLU A 201 10.43 20.59 31.17
C GLU A 201 10.53 19.06 31.02
N LEU A 202 11.21 18.56 29.98
CA LEU A 202 11.44 17.12 29.79
C LEU A 202 12.31 16.53 30.88
N ASN A 203 13.40 17.21 31.30
CA ASN A 203 14.27 16.75 32.40
C ASN A 203 13.52 16.69 33.72
N HIS A 204 12.67 17.68 34.01
CA HIS A 204 11.82 17.65 35.19
C HIS A 204 10.85 16.46 35.16
N LEU A 205 10.23 16.21 34.02
CA LEU A 205 9.36 15.04 33.81
C LEU A 205 10.09 13.72 34.01
N PHE A 206 11.31 13.56 33.49
CA PHE A 206 12.11 12.34 33.66
C PHE A 206 12.52 12.11 35.09
N TYR A 207 12.78 13.20 35.86
CA TYR A 207 13.08 13.13 37.27
C TYR A 207 11.86 12.69 38.11
N GLU A 208 10.67 13.26 37.85
CA GLU A 208 9.43 12.87 38.51
C GLU A 208 9.00 11.43 38.18
N ASN A 209 9.18 11.03 36.94
CA ASN A 209 8.84 9.72 36.40
C ASN A 209 7.40 9.25 36.70
N VAL A 210 6.43 10.15 36.59
CA VAL A 210 5.00 9.88 36.75
C VAL A 210 4.26 10.18 35.44
N ASP A 211 3.55 9.18 34.92
CA ASP A 211 2.82 9.27 33.62
C ASP A 211 3.68 9.80 32.47
N THR A 212 4.95 9.43 32.46
CA THR A 212 6.01 10.03 31.67
C THR A 212 5.68 10.06 30.16
N LEU A 213 5.14 8.99 29.58
CA LEU A 213 4.82 8.94 28.15
C LEU A 213 3.72 9.94 27.77
N GLN A 214 2.66 10.02 28.56
CA GLN A 214 1.52 10.90 28.28
C GLN A 214 1.92 12.37 28.45
N LYS A 215 2.65 12.66 29.54
CA LYS A 215 3.15 14.01 29.80
C LYS A 215 4.19 14.45 28.78
N ALA A 216 5.12 13.57 28.37
CA ALA A 216 6.08 13.87 27.31
C ALA A 216 5.37 14.26 26.00
N LYS A 217 4.32 13.52 25.62
CA LYS A 217 3.50 13.87 24.45
C LYS A 217 2.88 15.27 24.59
N SER A 218 2.32 15.58 25.74
CA SER A 218 1.70 16.89 26.01
C SER A 218 2.71 18.04 25.99
N ILE A 219 3.90 17.83 26.58
CA ILE A 219 4.99 18.80 26.57
C ILE A 219 5.47 19.04 25.14
N LEU A 220 5.81 17.98 24.40
CA LEU A 220 6.29 18.10 23.02
C LEU A 220 5.27 18.83 22.13
N ASN A 221 3.99 18.46 22.22
CA ASN A 221 2.93 19.11 21.45
C ASN A 221 2.79 20.62 21.79
N LYS A 222 2.89 21.00 23.07
CA LYS A 222 2.91 22.41 23.55
C LYS A 222 4.05 23.20 22.91
N TYR A 223 5.21 22.58 22.70
CA TYR A 223 6.36 23.20 22.07
C TYR A 223 6.38 23.03 20.52
N GLY A 224 5.27 22.54 19.96
CA GLY A 224 5.13 22.40 18.52
C GLY A 224 5.89 21.20 17.92
N VAL A 225 6.31 20.24 18.71
CA VAL A 225 6.92 19.00 18.23
C VAL A 225 5.85 17.91 18.16
N LYS A 226 5.63 17.34 16.98
CA LYS A 226 4.71 16.22 16.79
C LYS A 226 5.34 14.95 17.33
N PHE A 227 4.69 14.33 18.33
CA PHE A 227 5.22 13.15 18.99
C PHE A 227 4.34 11.92 18.80
N LEU A 228 4.94 10.84 18.30
CA LEU A 228 4.31 9.59 17.93
C LEU A 228 4.97 8.39 18.63
N LEU A 229 4.14 7.47 19.09
CA LEU A 229 4.58 6.15 19.53
C LEU A 229 3.99 5.13 18.56
N ILE A 230 4.83 4.47 17.77
CA ILE A 230 4.42 3.55 16.72
C ILE A 230 4.97 2.15 17.02
N GLU A 231 4.10 1.16 17.01
CA GLU A 231 4.53 -0.22 17.19
C GLU A 231 5.53 -0.63 16.11
N LYS A 232 6.61 -1.28 16.52
CA LYS A 232 7.64 -1.77 15.58
C LYS A 232 7.09 -2.84 14.66
N LEU A 233 7.57 -2.88 13.42
CA LEU A 233 7.40 -4.02 12.55
C LEU A 233 8.45 -5.10 12.83
N GLU A 234 8.21 -6.30 12.32
CA GLU A 234 9.17 -7.40 12.42
C GLU A 234 10.50 -7.04 11.71
N LYS A 235 11.60 -7.44 12.31
CA LYS A 235 12.95 -7.21 11.76
C LYS A 235 13.28 -5.74 11.45
N THR A 236 12.68 -4.80 12.18
CA THR A 236 13.01 -3.37 12.12
C THR A 236 13.76 -2.95 13.37
N PRO A 237 15.04 -2.60 13.30
CA PRO A 237 15.85 -2.19 14.46
C PRO A 237 15.73 -0.69 14.78
N ILE A 238 14.66 -0.02 14.35
CA ILE A 238 14.45 1.41 14.56
C ILE A 238 14.07 1.67 16.01
N ASP A 239 14.71 2.63 16.65
CA ASP A 239 14.35 3.17 17.96
C ASP A 239 13.63 4.50 17.83
N GLY A 240 14.10 5.39 16.94
CA GLY A 240 13.55 6.71 16.69
C GLY A 240 13.62 7.13 15.23
N PHE A 241 12.81 8.13 14.89
CA PHE A 241 12.79 8.74 13.57
C PHE A 241 12.40 10.21 13.71
N THR A 242 13.30 11.12 13.33
CA THR A 242 13.10 12.56 13.38
C THR A 242 13.08 13.13 11.97
N PHE A 243 12.04 13.90 11.66
CA PHE A 243 11.79 14.48 10.34
C PHE A 243 10.94 15.75 10.45
N TRP A 244 10.77 16.45 9.33
CA TRP A 244 9.90 17.62 9.26
C TRP A 244 8.54 17.26 8.66
N SER A 245 7.42 17.68 9.29
CA SER A 245 6.06 17.40 8.84
C SER A 245 5.21 18.67 8.79
N GLY A 246 4.98 19.19 7.59
CA GLY A 246 4.34 20.49 7.39
C GLY A 246 5.18 21.62 7.97
N ASN A 247 4.70 22.32 8.98
CA ASN A 247 5.40 23.44 9.61
C ASN A 247 6.15 23.06 10.90
N ASN A 248 6.15 21.81 11.28
CA ASN A 248 6.60 21.34 12.58
C ASN A 248 7.56 20.16 12.47
N PRO A 249 8.57 20.04 13.35
CA PRO A 249 9.33 18.81 13.49
C PRO A 249 8.47 17.69 14.08
N ALA A 250 8.79 16.46 13.72
CA ALA A 250 8.13 15.26 14.21
C ALA A 250 9.15 14.25 14.75
N ILE A 251 8.81 13.61 15.84
CA ILE A 251 9.56 12.49 16.44
C ILE A 251 8.62 11.29 16.52
N ALA A 252 8.99 10.17 15.90
CA ALA A 252 8.34 8.90 16.06
C ALA A 252 9.29 7.93 16.79
N LEU A 253 8.81 7.30 17.86
CA LEU A 253 9.60 6.32 18.66
C LEU A 253 8.93 4.95 18.62
N THR A 254 9.76 3.89 18.67
CA THR A 254 9.33 2.54 19.03
C THR A 254 9.62 2.30 20.51
N LEU A 255 8.63 1.87 21.28
CA LEU A 255 8.86 1.51 22.70
C LEU A 255 9.47 0.11 22.81
N ARG A 256 10.71 -0.08 22.35
CA ARG A 256 11.41 -1.37 22.48
C ARG A 256 11.85 -1.68 23.90
N HIS A 257 12.26 -0.65 24.63
CA HIS A 257 12.72 -0.74 26.01
C HIS A 257 11.73 -0.02 26.92
N ARG A 258 11.24 -0.72 27.95
CA ARG A 258 10.29 -0.17 28.94
C ARG A 258 10.95 0.60 30.07
N ARG A 259 12.25 0.88 29.95
CA ARG A 259 13.03 1.61 30.98
C ARG A 259 13.01 3.09 30.69
N ILE A 260 12.83 3.88 31.75
CA ILE A 260 12.76 5.35 31.66
C ILE A 260 14.07 5.97 31.14
N ASP A 261 15.21 5.45 31.54
CA ASP A 261 16.53 5.93 31.12
C ASP A 261 16.73 5.78 29.60
N ASN A 262 16.32 4.64 29.04
CA ASN A 262 16.37 4.44 27.60
C ASN A 262 15.39 5.37 26.85
N PHE A 263 14.18 5.54 27.38
CA PHE A 263 13.20 6.45 26.77
C PHE A 263 13.71 7.90 26.80
N ALA A 264 14.18 8.37 27.97
CA ALA A 264 14.70 9.72 28.12
C ALA A 264 15.90 9.99 27.19
N PHE A 265 16.85 9.05 27.14
CA PHE A 265 18.01 9.16 26.26
C PHE A 265 17.60 9.20 24.78
N THR A 266 16.77 8.26 24.35
CA THR A 266 16.31 8.21 22.94
C THR A 266 15.56 9.49 22.59
N LEU A 267 14.59 9.91 23.40
CA LEU A 267 13.84 11.13 23.14
C LEU A 267 14.73 12.37 23.08
N MET A 268 15.69 12.49 24.00
CA MET A 268 16.62 13.63 23.99
C MET A 268 17.57 13.61 22.78
N SER A 269 17.98 12.42 22.30
CA SER A 269 18.75 12.29 21.07
C SER A 269 17.92 12.74 19.84
N GLU A 270 16.64 12.40 19.78
CA GLU A 270 15.75 12.89 18.71
C GLU A 270 15.54 14.42 18.79
N VAL A 271 15.45 15.00 20.00
CA VAL A 271 15.45 16.46 20.18
C VAL A 271 16.77 17.08 19.69
N GLY A 272 17.90 16.39 19.90
CA GLY A 272 19.21 16.78 19.37
C GLY A 272 19.22 16.81 17.84
N HIS A 273 18.57 15.86 17.16
CA HIS A 273 18.42 15.90 15.70
C HIS A 273 17.61 17.14 15.24
N ILE A 274 16.56 17.54 16.00
CA ILE A 274 15.82 18.77 15.67
C ILE A 274 16.73 20.00 15.82
N ASP A 275 17.42 20.16 16.93
CA ASP A 275 18.17 21.36 17.25
C ASP A 275 19.45 21.50 16.41
N LEU A 276 20.22 20.44 16.24
CA LEU A 276 21.51 20.47 15.57
C LEU A 276 21.41 20.34 14.04
N HIS A 277 20.45 19.55 13.56
CA HIS A 277 20.42 19.11 12.17
C HIS A 277 19.25 19.71 11.39
N LEU A 278 17.98 19.53 11.86
CA LEU A 278 16.81 20.09 11.18
C LEU A 278 16.78 21.63 11.24
N ARG A 279 17.45 22.25 12.19
CA ARG A 279 17.68 23.72 12.20
C ARG A 279 18.44 24.18 10.96
N LYS A 280 19.36 23.37 10.44
CA LYS A 280 20.19 23.66 9.26
C LYS A 280 19.47 23.30 7.96
N ASP A 281 18.80 22.15 7.96
CA ASP A 281 18.14 21.62 6.77
C ASP A 281 16.90 20.77 7.18
N LYS A 282 15.73 21.32 6.88
CA LYS A 282 14.44 20.70 7.23
C LYS A 282 14.06 19.52 6.33
N GLU A 283 14.72 19.35 5.18
CA GLU A 283 14.46 18.24 4.26
C GLU A 283 15.12 16.94 4.71
N GLN A 284 16.08 17.02 5.65
CA GLN A 284 16.74 15.85 6.17
C GLN A 284 15.82 15.00 7.07
N GLN A 285 16.12 13.71 7.12
CA GLN A 285 15.44 12.72 7.94
C GLN A 285 16.46 11.87 8.67
N PHE A 286 16.23 11.58 9.95
CA PHE A 286 17.16 10.86 10.80
C PHE A 286 16.48 9.64 11.40
N ILE A 287 17.02 8.44 11.10
CA ILE A 287 16.54 7.16 11.65
C ILE A 287 17.58 6.65 12.64
N SER A 288 17.20 6.55 13.89
CA SER A 288 18.06 6.08 14.98
C SER A 288 17.89 4.57 15.21
N PHE A 289 19.01 3.87 15.39
CA PHE A 289 19.04 2.41 15.48
C PHE A 289 19.64 1.91 16.79
N THR A 290 19.11 0.82 17.32
CA THR A 290 19.56 0.17 18.57
C THR A 290 21.02 -0.26 18.56
N GLN A 291 21.63 -0.56 17.41
CA GLN A 291 22.99 -1.09 17.33
C GLN A 291 24.01 0.01 17.03
N LYS A 292 24.73 0.44 18.07
CA LYS A 292 25.73 1.52 18.06
C LYS A 292 27.03 1.24 17.27
N LYS A 293 27.17 0.14 16.51
CA LYS A 293 28.47 -0.24 15.92
C LYS A 293 28.91 0.55 14.69
N SER A 294 28.04 1.38 14.10
CA SER A 294 28.37 2.27 12.98
C SER A 294 27.57 3.56 13.00
N ALA A 295 27.55 4.25 14.16
CA ALA A 295 26.86 5.53 14.26
C ALA A 295 27.47 6.54 13.26
N THR A 296 26.61 7.18 12.46
CA THR A 296 26.99 8.31 11.60
C THR A 296 27.49 9.47 12.45
N GLN A 297 28.10 10.47 11.83
CA GLN A 297 28.47 11.69 12.52
C GLN A 297 27.25 12.35 13.17
N TYR A 298 26.12 12.42 12.47
CA TYR A 298 24.85 12.94 12.98
C TYR A 298 24.34 12.20 14.22
N GLU A 299 24.39 10.88 14.20
CA GLU A 299 24.02 10.05 15.36
C GLU A 299 24.93 10.27 16.58
N LYS A 300 26.25 10.47 16.34
CA LYS A 300 27.18 10.78 17.43
C LYS A 300 26.85 12.14 18.05
N GLU A 301 26.69 13.17 17.22
CA GLU A 301 26.35 14.50 17.66
C GLU A 301 25.05 14.54 18.45
N ALA A 302 23.99 13.83 17.99
CA ALA A 302 22.73 13.73 18.70
C ALA A 302 22.83 12.96 20.03
N ASN A 303 23.64 11.89 20.08
CA ASN A 303 23.90 11.12 21.32
C ASN A 303 24.71 11.94 22.33
N ASP A 304 25.73 12.66 21.88
CA ASP A 304 26.54 13.56 22.73
C ASP A 304 25.65 14.67 23.30
N TYR A 305 24.80 15.25 22.44
CA TYR A 305 23.78 16.24 22.87
C TYR A 305 22.86 15.67 23.94
N ALA A 306 22.33 14.46 23.75
CA ALA A 306 21.46 13.81 24.74
C ALA A 306 22.19 13.58 26.07
N GLN A 307 23.44 13.18 26.03
CA GLN A 307 24.27 12.97 27.23
C GLN A 307 24.48 14.30 27.98
N ASP A 308 24.86 15.35 27.30
CA ASP A 308 25.13 16.67 27.89
C ASP A 308 23.86 17.31 28.48
N LYS A 309 22.73 17.15 27.80
CA LYS A 309 21.46 17.76 28.26
C LYS A 309 20.76 16.97 29.38
N LEU A 310 20.98 15.65 29.48
CA LEU A 310 20.42 14.81 30.57
C LEU A 310 21.30 14.78 31.82
N ILE A 311 22.64 14.87 31.67
CA ILE A 311 23.61 14.83 32.76
C ILE A 311 24.57 16.01 32.56
N PRO A 312 24.21 17.22 33.08
CA PRO A 312 25.11 18.37 32.99
C PRO A 312 26.49 18.07 33.59
N ALA A 313 27.56 18.48 32.90
CA ALA A 313 28.95 18.17 33.28
C ALA A 313 29.38 18.78 34.65
N ASP A 314 28.57 19.66 35.22
CA ASP A 314 28.87 20.36 36.48
C ASP A 314 28.30 19.67 37.77
N ARG A 315 28.05 18.35 37.70
CA ARG A 315 27.68 17.55 38.87
C ARG A 315 28.59 16.38 39.11
#